data_5a385626e6483b475dbbcf587a9fd771
#
_entry.id   5a385626e6483b475dbbcf587a9fd771
#
_cell.length_a   1.000
_cell.length_b   1.000
_cell.length_c   1.000
_cell.angle_alpha   90.00
_cell.angle_beta   90.00
_cell.angle_gamma   90.00
#
_symmetry.space_group_name_H-M   'P 1'
#
loop_
_entity.id
_entity.type
_entity.pdbx_description
1 polymer ?
#
loop_
_entity_poly.entity_id
_entity_poly.type
_entity_poly.pdbx_seq_one_letter_code
_entity_poly.pdbx_strand_id
1 'polypeptide(L)'
;MTNEEFQRSKSFEENLKEWNLLSLEEMGESVKEGSLYVIGNGFDMLHGVRSSYYDFSRTLGKRSTVRFYLEKYLKTDDLWADFEGALGKINIEAMCQPYIIDNFLDINGAYDEDAGAAEIYMSAEMAVEPILSMSTELMDRFRKWIGSLHTNTNDRPLCNVIKDGKALNFNYTEFVEDLYGVDAGNICYIHGCRKKTDRG
;
A
#
# COMPACT_ATOMS: atom_id res chain seq x y z
N MET A 1 -11.83 8.83 -15.94
CA MET A 1 -11.83 9.95 -14.96
C MET A 1 -10.73 10.90 -15.30
N THR A 2 -11.07 12.10 -15.69
CA THR A 2 -10.11 13.15 -16.05
C THR A 2 -9.60 13.84 -14.79
N ASN A 3 -8.41 14.44 -14.88
CA ASN A 3 -7.78 15.19 -13.76
C ASN A 3 -8.68 16.33 -13.20
N GLU A 4 -9.70 16.75 -13.93
CA GLU A 4 -10.65 17.80 -13.52
C GLU A 4 -11.76 17.26 -12.60
N GLU A 5 -12.10 15.98 -12.66
CA GLU A 5 -13.08 15.37 -11.75
C GLU A 5 -12.50 15.17 -10.34
N PHE A 6 -11.18 14.99 -10.21
CA PHE A 6 -10.51 14.87 -8.93
C PHE A 6 -10.33 16.21 -8.20
N GLN A 7 -10.34 17.34 -8.92
CA GLN A 7 -10.23 18.68 -8.33
C GLN A 7 -11.52 19.23 -7.73
N ARG A 8 -12.64 18.52 -7.88
CA ARG A 8 -13.91 18.81 -7.21
C ARG A 8 -14.18 17.90 -6.01
N SER A 9 -13.15 17.50 -5.29
CA SER A 9 -13.41 16.95 -3.97
C SER A 9 -13.99 18.08 -3.12
N LYS A 10 -15.23 17.91 -2.70
CA LYS A 10 -15.86 18.73 -1.67
C LYS A 10 -14.88 18.85 -0.51
N SER A 11 -14.89 19.99 0.19
CA SER A 11 -14.08 20.13 1.39
C SER A 11 -14.41 19.01 2.37
N PHE A 12 -13.49 18.67 3.26
CA PHE A 12 -13.74 17.66 4.27
C PHE A 12 -15.00 17.96 5.09
N GLU A 13 -15.22 19.24 5.41
CA GLU A 13 -16.42 19.71 6.12
C GLU A 13 -17.71 19.53 5.33
N GLU A 14 -17.67 19.71 3.99
CA GLU A 14 -18.82 19.45 3.13
C GLU A 14 -19.16 17.97 3.07
N ASN A 15 -18.15 17.09 3.04
CA ASN A 15 -18.34 15.65 3.09
C ASN A 15 -18.90 15.19 4.45
N LEU A 16 -18.43 15.75 5.57
CA LEU A 16 -18.95 15.45 6.89
C LEU A 16 -20.45 15.80 7.00
N LYS A 17 -20.86 16.96 6.46
CA LYS A 17 -22.28 17.38 6.42
C LYS A 17 -23.11 16.45 5.53
N GLU A 18 -22.61 16.06 4.38
CA GLU A 18 -23.31 15.16 3.46
C GLU A 18 -23.51 13.77 4.06
N TRP A 19 -22.54 13.28 4.82
CA TRP A 19 -22.62 11.99 5.51
C TRP A 19 -23.36 12.06 6.85
N ASN A 20 -23.89 13.21 7.21
CA ASN A 20 -24.57 13.45 8.48
C ASN A 20 -23.70 13.07 9.70
N LEU A 21 -22.38 13.32 9.58
CA LEU A 21 -21.44 13.10 10.65
C LEU A 21 -21.37 14.35 11.55
N LEU A 22 -20.96 14.14 12.79
CA LEU A 22 -20.73 15.22 13.75
C LEU A 22 -19.69 16.21 13.21
N SER A 23 -19.86 17.49 13.49
CA SER A 23 -18.84 18.50 13.23
C SER A 23 -17.58 18.19 14.06
N LEU A 24 -16.42 18.75 13.66
CA LEU A 24 -15.18 18.55 14.41
C LEU A 24 -15.28 19.04 15.86
N GLU A 25 -16.07 20.10 16.11
CA GLU A 25 -16.34 20.61 17.46
C GLU A 25 -17.20 19.63 18.26
N GLU A 26 -18.29 19.14 17.67
CA GLU A 26 -19.16 18.13 18.30
C GLU A 26 -18.42 16.82 18.56
N MET A 27 -17.51 16.41 17.65
CA MET A 27 -16.64 15.26 17.89
C MET A 27 -15.71 15.51 19.08
N GLY A 28 -15.15 16.72 19.20
CA GLY A 28 -14.29 17.11 20.31
C GLY A 28 -15.02 17.06 21.67
N GLU A 29 -16.26 17.52 21.71
CA GLU A 29 -17.07 17.48 22.91
C GLU A 29 -17.55 16.06 23.31
N SER A 30 -17.65 15.16 22.33
CA SER A 30 -18.12 13.79 22.55
C SER A 30 -17.04 12.82 23.05
N VAL A 31 -15.76 13.22 23.00
CA VAL A 31 -14.65 12.34 23.38
C VAL A 31 -14.61 12.15 24.90
N LYS A 32 -14.72 10.90 25.28
CA LYS A 32 -14.60 10.46 26.68
C LYS A 32 -13.19 9.94 26.94
N GLU A 33 -12.79 10.02 28.20
CA GLU A 33 -11.56 9.36 28.67
C GLU A 33 -11.55 7.89 28.23
N GLY A 34 -10.46 7.43 27.61
CA GLY A 34 -10.34 6.07 27.09
C GLY A 34 -10.81 5.87 25.63
N SER A 35 -11.01 6.92 24.85
CA SER A 35 -11.37 6.81 23.44
C SER A 35 -10.27 6.11 22.63
N LEU A 36 -10.70 5.27 21.67
CA LEU A 36 -9.83 4.63 20.69
C LEU A 36 -10.05 5.26 19.32
N TYR A 37 -8.98 5.76 18.74
CA TYR A 37 -8.95 6.32 17.39
C TYR A 37 -8.43 5.30 16.40
N VAL A 38 -9.17 5.06 15.33
CA VAL A 38 -8.73 4.22 14.20
C VAL A 38 -8.28 5.14 13.09
N ILE A 39 -6.99 5.07 12.76
CA ILE A 39 -6.31 5.98 11.83
C ILE A 39 -5.87 5.19 10.61
N GLY A 40 -6.32 5.62 9.44
CA GLY A 40 -5.97 5.04 8.15
C GLY A 40 -5.36 6.09 7.21
N ASN A 41 -5.09 5.68 5.97
CA ASN A 41 -4.38 6.48 4.98
C ASN A 41 -5.04 7.85 4.68
N GLY A 42 -6.35 7.97 4.87
CA GLY A 42 -7.06 9.25 4.75
C GLY A 42 -6.51 10.33 5.69
N PHE A 43 -6.01 9.95 6.87
CA PHE A 43 -5.37 10.87 7.80
C PHE A 43 -4.08 11.47 7.18
N ASP A 44 -3.21 10.66 6.63
CA ASP A 44 -1.98 11.12 5.99
C ASP A 44 -2.29 12.02 4.79
N MET A 45 -3.23 11.60 3.94
CA MET A 45 -3.66 12.36 2.77
C MET A 45 -4.24 13.73 3.14
N LEU A 46 -5.00 13.81 4.24
CA LEU A 46 -5.56 15.07 4.74
C LEU A 46 -4.46 16.05 5.16
N HIS A 47 -3.32 15.54 5.63
CA HIS A 47 -2.14 16.35 5.97
C HIS A 47 -1.20 16.59 4.77
N GLY A 48 -1.69 16.38 3.55
CA GLY A 48 -0.95 16.64 2.32
C GLY A 48 0.14 15.61 2.00
N VAL A 49 0.13 14.47 2.70
CA VAL A 49 1.06 13.37 2.42
C VAL A 49 0.62 12.62 1.17
N ARG A 50 1.54 12.38 0.25
CA ARG A 50 1.30 11.59 -0.97
C ARG A 50 1.42 10.10 -0.68
N SER A 51 0.50 9.59 0.13
CA SER A 51 0.51 8.23 0.66
C SER A 51 -0.47 7.28 -0.05
N SER A 52 -1.07 7.70 -1.17
CA SER A 52 -1.92 6.82 -1.96
C SER A 52 -1.11 5.81 -2.78
N TYR A 53 -1.67 4.65 -3.08
CA TYR A 53 -1.03 3.68 -3.98
C TYR A 53 -0.85 4.21 -5.41
N TYR A 54 -1.66 5.18 -5.83
CA TYR A 54 -1.41 5.95 -7.06
C TYR A 54 -0.10 6.75 -6.98
N ASP A 55 0.20 7.35 -5.83
CA ASP A 55 1.48 8.05 -5.66
C ASP A 55 2.65 7.07 -5.67
N PHE A 56 2.49 5.91 -5.04
CA PHE A 56 3.47 4.83 -5.14
C PHE A 56 3.70 4.41 -6.59
N SER A 57 2.63 4.19 -7.38
CA SER A 57 2.74 3.79 -8.78
C SER A 57 3.55 4.78 -9.63
N ARG A 58 3.46 6.07 -9.32
CA ARG A 58 4.23 7.12 -10.01
C ARG A 58 5.72 6.99 -9.73
N THR A 59 6.11 6.51 -8.55
CA THR A 59 7.52 6.30 -8.19
C THR A 59 8.16 5.12 -8.92
N LEU A 60 7.37 4.12 -9.35
CA LEU A 60 7.86 2.96 -10.07
C LEU A 60 8.37 3.30 -11.48
N GLY A 61 7.88 4.39 -12.08
CA GLY A 61 8.25 4.76 -13.44
C GLY A 61 7.70 3.81 -14.51
N LYS A 62 7.71 4.26 -15.77
CA LYS A 62 7.10 3.51 -16.89
C LYS A 62 7.90 2.27 -17.32
N ARG A 63 9.21 2.20 -16.97
CA ARG A 63 10.11 1.09 -17.35
C ARG A 63 10.39 0.14 -16.19
N SER A 64 9.65 0.25 -15.10
CA SER A 64 9.81 -0.64 -13.94
C SER A 64 9.35 -2.05 -14.29
N THR A 65 10.21 -3.03 -14.02
CA THR A 65 9.88 -4.46 -14.15
C THR A 65 8.72 -4.82 -13.22
N VAL A 66 8.75 -4.32 -11.98
CA VAL A 66 7.65 -4.50 -11.02
C VAL A 66 6.33 -4.00 -11.59
N ARG A 67 6.31 -2.78 -12.11
CA ARG A 67 5.08 -2.21 -12.71
C ARG A 67 4.58 -3.05 -13.87
N PHE A 68 5.49 -3.50 -14.74
CA PHE A 68 5.15 -4.36 -15.87
C PHE A 68 4.49 -5.67 -15.42
N TYR A 69 5.07 -6.36 -14.43
CA TYR A 69 4.51 -7.60 -13.92
C TYR A 69 3.17 -7.38 -13.21
N LEU A 70 3.05 -6.35 -12.38
CA LEU A 70 1.81 -6.03 -11.71
C LEU A 70 0.68 -5.73 -12.72
N GLU A 71 0.91 -4.85 -13.68
CA GLU A 71 -0.09 -4.49 -14.70
C GLU A 71 -0.44 -5.65 -15.64
N LYS A 72 0.50 -6.57 -15.89
CA LYS A 72 0.28 -7.74 -16.75
C LYS A 72 -0.51 -8.86 -16.06
N TYR A 73 -0.22 -9.13 -14.80
CA TYR A 73 -0.71 -10.33 -14.10
C TYR A 73 -1.77 -10.05 -13.03
N LEU A 74 -1.99 -8.79 -12.68
CA LEU A 74 -3.09 -8.36 -11.84
C LEU A 74 -4.22 -7.84 -12.74
N LYS A 75 -5.22 -8.69 -12.96
CA LYS A 75 -6.41 -8.34 -13.75
C LYS A 75 -7.45 -7.70 -12.82
N THR A 76 -7.31 -6.42 -12.58
CA THR A 76 -8.29 -5.60 -11.86
C THR A 76 -8.60 -4.36 -12.67
N ASP A 77 -9.81 -3.82 -12.54
CA ASP A 77 -10.22 -2.60 -13.25
C ASP A 77 -9.38 -1.40 -12.80
N ASP A 78 -9.02 -1.36 -11.52
CA ASP A 78 -8.14 -0.34 -10.95
C ASP A 78 -7.19 -0.94 -9.91
N LEU A 79 -6.02 -1.37 -10.38
CA LEU A 79 -4.95 -1.94 -9.56
C LEU A 79 -4.55 -1.04 -8.38
N TRP A 80 -4.51 0.26 -8.60
CA TRP A 80 -3.93 1.19 -7.65
C TRP A 80 -4.95 1.76 -6.66
N ALA A 81 -6.24 1.50 -6.87
CA ALA A 81 -7.29 1.85 -5.92
C ALA A 81 -7.31 0.91 -4.72
N ASP A 82 -7.14 -0.40 -4.96
CA ASP A 82 -7.09 -1.46 -3.95
C ASP A 82 -5.88 -2.37 -4.21
N PHE A 83 -4.69 -1.83 -3.99
CA PHE A 83 -3.44 -2.51 -4.30
C PHE A 83 -3.23 -3.77 -3.46
N GLU A 84 -3.57 -3.73 -2.17
CA GLU A 84 -3.43 -4.88 -1.27
C GLU A 84 -4.36 -6.02 -1.67
N GLY A 85 -5.63 -5.71 -1.93
CA GLY A 85 -6.59 -6.68 -2.42
C GLY A 85 -6.24 -7.23 -3.82
N ALA A 86 -5.62 -6.40 -4.66
CA ALA A 86 -5.12 -6.81 -5.97
C ALA A 86 -3.95 -7.78 -5.86
N LEU A 87 -2.98 -7.54 -4.97
CA LEU A 87 -1.85 -8.45 -4.75
C LEU A 87 -2.31 -9.86 -4.35
N GLY A 88 -3.39 -9.95 -3.56
CA GLY A 88 -3.99 -11.24 -3.21
C GLY A 88 -4.61 -12.01 -4.39
N LYS A 89 -4.78 -11.36 -5.55
CA LYS A 89 -5.37 -11.94 -6.76
C LYS A 89 -4.36 -12.15 -7.89
N ILE A 90 -3.07 -12.03 -7.61
CA ILE A 90 -2.04 -12.22 -8.63
C ILE A 90 -2.09 -13.62 -9.23
N ASN A 91 -2.08 -13.69 -10.55
CA ASN A 91 -2.09 -14.96 -11.26
C ASN A 91 -0.67 -15.52 -11.38
N ILE A 92 -0.21 -16.19 -10.32
CA ILE A 92 1.11 -16.82 -10.25
C ILE A 92 1.28 -17.88 -11.34
N GLU A 93 0.25 -18.67 -11.59
CA GLU A 93 0.28 -19.70 -12.63
C GLU A 93 0.58 -19.08 -14.00
N ALA A 94 -0.12 -18.00 -14.37
CA ALA A 94 0.13 -17.30 -15.63
C ALA A 94 1.53 -16.65 -15.69
N MET A 95 2.15 -16.35 -14.56
CA MET A 95 3.54 -15.86 -14.52
C MET A 95 4.55 -16.97 -14.78
N CYS A 96 4.30 -18.18 -14.25
CA CYS A 96 5.19 -19.32 -14.39
C CYS A 96 5.01 -20.05 -15.72
N GLN A 97 3.77 -20.03 -16.28
CA GLN A 97 3.39 -20.82 -17.44
C GLN A 97 4.33 -20.73 -18.65
N PRO A 98 4.85 -19.55 -19.07
CA PRO A 98 5.78 -19.48 -20.20
C PRO A 98 7.05 -20.30 -19.98
N TYR A 99 7.58 -20.31 -18.76
CA TYR A 99 8.80 -21.07 -18.44
C TYR A 99 8.57 -22.57 -18.36
N ILE A 100 7.37 -22.97 -17.91
CA ILE A 100 6.97 -24.37 -17.83
C ILE A 100 6.73 -24.93 -19.24
N ILE A 101 5.98 -24.21 -20.07
CA ILE A 101 5.67 -24.65 -21.44
C ILE A 101 6.92 -24.77 -22.29
N ASP A 102 7.80 -23.76 -22.25
CA ASP A 102 8.99 -23.71 -23.09
C ASP A 102 10.04 -24.76 -22.73
N ASN A 103 10.02 -25.33 -21.53
CA ASN A 103 11.05 -26.23 -21.05
C ASN A 103 10.59 -27.67 -20.74
N PHE A 104 9.28 -27.91 -20.69
CA PHE A 104 8.73 -29.22 -20.36
C PHE A 104 7.91 -29.87 -21.47
N LEU A 105 7.54 -29.06 -22.48
CA LEU A 105 6.75 -29.56 -23.59
C LEU A 105 7.59 -29.59 -24.86
N ASP A 106 7.42 -30.65 -25.64
CA ASP A 106 7.97 -30.75 -26.97
C ASP A 106 7.22 -29.82 -27.96
N ILE A 107 7.69 -29.78 -29.21
CA ILE A 107 7.08 -28.97 -30.28
C ILE A 107 5.61 -29.30 -30.56
N ASN A 108 5.10 -30.43 -30.12
CA ASN A 108 3.72 -30.88 -30.25
C ASN A 108 2.88 -30.60 -28.99
N GLY A 109 3.49 -29.99 -27.95
CA GLY A 109 2.87 -29.74 -26.68
C GLY A 109 2.71 -30.99 -25.80
N ALA A 110 3.44 -32.05 -26.09
CA ALA A 110 3.53 -33.23 -25.24
C ALA A 110 4.70 -33.07 -24.26
N TYR A 111 4.64 -33.82 -23.15
CA TYR A 111 5.74 -33.86 -22.19
C TYR A 111 7.02 -34.37 -22.88
N ASP A 112 8.09 -33.67 -22.73
CA ASP A 112 9.40 -34.06 -23.27
C ASP A 112 10.02 -35.15 -22.37
N GLU A 113 9.86 -36.41 -22.79
CA GLU A 113 10.37 -37.57 -22.06
C GLU A 113 11.91 -37.64 -22.05
N ASP A 114 12.58 -36.91 -22.96
CA ASP A 114 14.03 -36.85 -23.05
C ASP A 114 14.62 -35.76 -22.11
N ALA A 115 13.78 -34.91 -21.52
CA ALA A 115 14.23 -33.89 -20.59
C ALA A 115 14.92 -34.51 -19.37
N GLY A 116 16.17 -34.21 -19.16
CA GLY A 116 16.92 -34.69 -18.02
C GLY A 116 16.45 -34.09 -16.69
N ALA A 117 16.62 -34.83 -15.59
CA ALA A 117 16.25 -34.33 -14.26
C ALA A 117 16.87 -32.96 -13.90
N ALA A 118 18.08 -32.67 -14.41
CA ALA A 118 18.74 -31.38 -14.23
C ALA A 118 18.01 -30.23 -14.97
N GLU A 119 17.52 -30.50 -16.20
CA GLU A 119 16.78 -29.53 -17.00
C GLU A 119 15.43 -29.21 -16.34
N ILE A 120 14.74 -30.25 -15.86
CA ILE A 120 13.47 -30.11 -15.11
C ILE A 120 13.69 -29.22 -13.88
N TYR A 121 14.76 -29.48 -13.12
CA TYR A 121 15.06 -28.72 -11.91
C TYR A 121 15.39 -27.25 -12.20
N MET A 122 16.25 -27.01 -13.20
CA MET A 122 16.61 -25.66 -13.63
C MET A 122 15.40 -24.89 -14.16
N SER A 123 14.50 -25.53 -14.90
CA SER A 123 13.28 -24.91 -15.41
C SER A 123 12.31 -24.54 -14.30
N ALA A 124 12.21 -25.36 -13.24
CA ALA A 124 11.42 -25.05 -12.09
C ALA A 124 11.96 -23.83 -11.32
N GLU A 125 13.29 -23.73 -11.17
CA GLU A 125 13.92 -22.55 -10.58
C GLU A 125 13.70 -21.29 -11.44
N MET A 126 13.87 -21.39 -12.76
CA MET A 126 13.63 -20.29 -13.68
C MET A 126 12.17 -19.84 -13.70
N ALA A 127 11.21 -20.74 -13.49
CA ALA A 127 9.78 -20.42 -13.44
C ALA A 127 9.41 -19.55 -12.24
N VAL A 128 10.07 -19.71 -11.11
CA VAL A 128 9.79 -18.94 -9.89
C VAL A 128 10.62 -17.66 -9.75
N GLU A 129 11.73 -17.56 -10.48
CA GLU A 129 12.64 -16.41 -10.43
C GLU A 129 11.94 -15.06 -10.68
N PRO A 130 11.06 -14.89 -11.69
CA PRO A 130 10.35 -13.64 -11.93
C PRO A 130 9.48 -13.20 -10.73
N ILE A 131 8.90 -14.16 -10.01
CA ILE A 131 8.07 -13.88 -8.83
C ILE A 131 8.96 -13.40 -7.69
N LEU A 132 10.08 -14.08 -7.43
CA LEU A 132 11.03 -13.71 -6.39
C LEU A 132 11.65 -12.34 -6.66
N SER A 133 12.10 -12.12 -7.89
CA SER A 133 12.68 -10.86 -8.34
C SER A 133 11.67 -9.71 -8.22
N MET A 134 10.45 -9.91 -8.71
CA MET A 134 9.37 -8.92 -8.59
C MET A 134 9.06 -8.63 -7.12
N SER A 135 8.91 -9.64 -6.28
CA SER A 135 8.57 -9.48 -4.86
C SER A 135 9.66 -8.70 -4.12
N THR A 136 10.92 -9.05 -4.36
CA THR A 136 12.06 -8.38 -3.73
C THR A 136 12.15 -6.92 -4.16
N GLU A 137 12.04 -6.64 -5.47
CA GLU A 137 12.07 -5.28 -5.98
C GLU A 137 10.86 -4.47 -5.49
N LEU A 138 9.66 -5.07 -5.45
CA LEU A 138 8.46 -4.42 -4.92
C LEU A 138 8.65 -3.99 -3.46
N MET A 139 9.15 -4.88 -2.61
CA MET A 139 9.41 -4.60 -1.20
C MET A 139 10.41 -3.47 -1.02
N ASP A 140 11.50 -3.48 -1.79
CA ASP A 140 12.52 -2.43 -1.74
C ASP A 140 11.99 -1.07 -2.21
N ARG A 141 11.23 -1.05 -3.31
CA ARG A 141 10.61 0.16 -3.83
C ARG A 141 9.58 0.72 -2.86
N PHE A 142 8.76 -0.16 -2.28
CA PHE A 142 7.76 0.23 -1.31
C PHE A 142 8.39 0.84 -0.04
N ARG A 143 9.41 0.19 0.52
CA ARG A 143 10.17 0.72 1.67
C ARG A 143 10.78 2.09 1.39
N LYS A 144 11.41 2.26 0.21
CA LYS A 144 11.98 3.55 -0.20
C LYS A 144 10.91 4.62 -0.32
N TRP A 145 9.76 4.28 -0.92
CA TRP A 145 8.65 5.21 -1.02
C TRP A 145 8.11 5.61 0.34
N ILE A 146 7.81 4.66 1.24
CA ILE A 146 7.37 4.94 2.61
C ILE A 146 8.39 5.83 3.33
N GLY A 147 9.68 5.55 3.19
CA GLY A 147 10.75 6.36 3.77
C GLY A 147 10.81 7.79 3.24
N SER A 148 10.31 8.03 2.03
CA SER A 148 10.30 9.35 1.38
C SER A 148 9.06 10.18 1.71
N LEU A 149 8.04 9.62 2.35
CA LEU A 149 6.81 10.33 2.67
C LEU A 149 7.09 11.46 3.66
N HIS A 150 6.53 12.62 3.40
CA HIS A 150 6.63 13.78 4.27
C HIS A 150 5.33 14.57 4.19
N THR A 151 5.00 15.27 5.25
CA THR A 151 3.90 16.24 5.24
C THR A 151 4.39 17.59 4.70
N ASN A 152 3.56 18.23 3.91
CA ASN A 152 3.82 19.57 3.38
C ASN A 152 3.18 20.67 4.23
N THR A 153 2.49 20.31 5.29
CA THR A 153 1.77 21.26 6.12
C THR A 153 2.21 21.17 7.58
N ASN A 154 2.41 22.32 8.18
CA ASN A 154 2.55 22.47 9.63
C ASN A 154 1.17 22.70 10.30
N ASP A 155 0.14 22.91 9.48
CA ASP A 155 -1.21 23.13 9.97
C ASP A 155 -1.76 21.80 10.48
N ARG A 156 -2.40 21.87 11.63
CA ARG A 156 -3.07 20.76 12.29
C ARG A 156 -4.57 20.97 12.17
N PRO A 157 -5.17 20.64 11.00
CA PRO A 157 -6.58 20.96 10.75
C PRO A 157 -7.53 20.12 11.59
N LEU A 158 -7.01 19.11 12.30
CA LEU A 158 -7.81 18.14 12.99
C LEU A 158 -7.77 18.29 14.51
N CYS A 159 -8.79 17.80 15.04
CA CYS A 159 -9.21 17.60 16.40
C CYS A 159 -8.04 17.36 17.38
N ASN A 160 -7.77 18.30 18.28
CA ASN A 160 -6.77 18.15 19.34
C ASN A 160 -7.06 16.99 20.30
N VAL A 161 -8.23 16.39 20.19
CA VAL A 161 -8.73 15.32 21.04
C VAL A 161 -7.97 14.00 20.88
N ILE A 162 -7.33 13.78 19.71
CA ILE A 162 -6.53 12.57 19.46
C ILE A 162 -5.40 12.42 20.49
N LYS A 163 -4.90 13.54 21.02
CA LYS A 163 -3.75 13.56 21.92
C LYS A 163 -3.96 12.75 23.20
N ASP A 164 -5.17 12.74 23.71
CA ASP A 164 -5.50 12.15 25.02
C ASP A 164 -6.06 10.72 24.91
N GLY A 165 -6.12 10.17 23.69
CA GLY A 165 -6.66 8.84 23.41
C GLY A 165 -5.61 7.81 23.05
N LYS A 166 -6.07 6.58 22.83
CA LYS A 166 -5.27 5.53 22.21
C LYS A 166 -5.54 5.47 20.71
N ALA A 167 -4.53 5.17 19.92
CA ALA A 167 -4.65 5.10 18.47
C ALA A 167 -4.30 3.71 17.93
N LEU A 168 -5.13 3.21 17.03
CA LEU A 168 -4.85 2.06 16.19
C LEU A 168 -4.49 2.62 14.81
N ASN A 169 -3.21 2.61 14.48
CA ASN A 169 -2.69 3.22 13.26
C ASN A 169 -2.38 2.17 12.19
N PHE A 170 -3.09 2.28 11.06
CA PHE A 170 -2.89 1.46 9.87
C PHE A 170 -1.91 2.08 8.88
N ASN A 171 -1.40 3.30 9.15
CA ASN A 171 -0.39 3.94 8.32
C ASN A 171 1.00 3.48 8.73
N TYR A 172 1.94 3.50 7.79
CA TYR A 172 3.36 3.24 8.03
C TYR A 172 4.10 4.46 8.60
N THR A 173 3.41 5.59 8.74
CA THR A 173 3.97 6.88 9.14
C THR A 173 3.68 7.19 10.60
N GLU A 174 4.58 7.98 11.19
CA GLU A 174 4.51 8.47 12.56
C GLU A 174 3.82 9.83 12.69
N PHE A 175 3.12 10.30 11.66
CA PHE A 175 2.56 11.66 11.66
C PHE A 175 1.56 11.94 12.76
N VAL A 176 0.92 10.91 13.29
CA VAL A 176 0.05 11.02 14.47
C VAL A 176 0.88 11.46 15.71
N GLU A 177 2.09 10.94 15.88
CA GLU A 177 2.99 11.38 16.94
C GLU A 177 3.49 12.80 16.67
N ASP A 178 4.04 13.01 15.48
CA ASP A 178 4.75 14.25 15.13
C ASP A 178 3.83 15.47 15.05
N LEU A 179 2.62 15.32 14.53
CA LEU A 179 1.68 16.42 14.32
C LEU A 179 0.79 16.68 15.54
N TYR A 180 0.41 15.65 16.28
CA TYR A 180 -0.55 15.75 17.38
C TYR A 180 0.08 15.55 18.76
N GLY A 181 1.32 15.07 18.81
CA GLY A 181 2.03 14.83 20.07
C GLY A 181 1.43 13.68 20.87
N VAL A 182 0.82 12.71 20.20
CA VAL A 182 0.34 11.48 20.84
C VAL A 182 1.53 10.68 21.32
N ASP A 183 1.50 10.21 22.56
CA ASP A 183 2.57 9.37 23.09
C ASP A 183 2.67 8.05 22.32
N ALA A 184 3.87 7.67 21.91
CA ALA A 184 4.12 6.43 21.16
C ALA A 184 3.62 5.17 21.88
N GLY A 185 3.57 5.19 23.22
CA GLY A 185 3.01 4.11 24.04
C GLY A 185 1.49 3.96 23.92
N ASN A 186 0.81 5.00 23.42
CA ASN A 186 -0.62 4.98 23.17
C ASN A 186 -0.99 4.63 21.72
N ILE A 187 0.01 4.32 20.85
CA ILE A 187 -0.23 4.01 19.45
C ILE A 187 0.14 2.56 19.16
N CYS A 188 -0.81 1.82 18.59
CA CYS A 188 -0.55 0.50 18.03
C CYS A 188 -0.44 0.61 16.50
N TYR A 189 0.75 0.38 15.96
CA TYR A 189 1.01 0.35 14.52
C TYR A 189 0.76 -1.06 13.98
N ILE A 190 -0.31 -1.24 13.22
CA ILE A 190 -0.73 -2.56 12.72
C ILE A 190 0.26 -3.10 11.68
N HIS A 191 0.76 -2.25 10.80
CA HIS A 191 1.69 -2.61 9.74
C HIS A 191 3.16 -2.26 10.06
N GLY A 192 3.44 -1.91 11.33
CA GLY A 192 4.72 -1.34 11.73
C GLY A 192 4.83 0.14 11.39
N CYS A 193 5.96 0.74 11.77
CA CYS A 193 6.25 2.15 11.55
C CYS A 193 7.62 2.30 10.90
N ARG A 194 7.76 3.27 9.97
CA ARG A 194 9.03 3.56 9.30
C ARG A 194 10.08 4.16 10.25
N LYS A 195 9.63 4.83 11.31
CA LYS A 195 10.51 5.33 12.38
C LYS A 195 11.11 4.13 13.10
N LYS A 196 12.43 3.97 13.06
CA LYS A 196 13.09 2.96 13.86
C LYS A 196 12.80 3.27 15.33
N THR A 197 11.96 2.47 15.95
CA THR A 197 11.91 2.47 17.40
C THR A 197 13.21 1.82 17.88
N ASP A 198 13.99 2.56 18.67
CA ASP A 198 15.12 2.02 19.43
C ASP A 198 14.64 1.08 20.57
N ARG A 199 13.66 0.26 20.24
CA ARG A 199 13.20 -0.84 21.10
C ARG A 199 13.84 -2.10 20.55
N GLY A 200 15.14 -2.25 20.94
CA GLY A 200 15.92 -3.47 20.76
C GLY A 200 15.32 -4.69 21.46
#